data_0d54ca922721c9f4add929a5324c7668
#
_entry.id   0d54ca922721c9f4add929a5324c7668
#
_cell.length_a   1.000
_cell.length_b   1.000
_cell.length_c   1.000
_cell.angle_alpha   90.00
_cell.angle_beta   90.00
_cell.angle_gamma   90.00
#
_symmetry.space_group_name_H-M   'P 1'
#
loop_
_entity.id
_entity.type
_entity.pdbx_description
1 polymer ?
#
loop_
_entity_poly.entity_id
_entity_poly.type
_entity_poly.pdbx_seq_one_letter_code
_entity_poly.pdbx_strand_id
1 'polypeptide(L)'
;MNSIDGSTAAGNGVEPNGARHRPLRIRRGTVSDTSGICTLFEREYGDSSHPCLDAGYVRRAVSNKSELWFVAEEETHATIGCMSVSYNAQNRSWEYGRAMISRHHRHLGVLSALMQSAIDTLPAADHDLAFAIARTDIALRALLRHLDGVVVGHDGSPDSTHGVREHHVIALETFRSPRFKHCLPLSPIFRESDVLRSAIFEPLGVAGMPAPYPDTCFWGHGYECADDFTFRVDERADAIYLCQHAGGPFMTERDVTADLLRFLKRRGATTYVGAIVLADKLTLVKAMLEAGFRITAYLPAWHWSRGARYDCLLLARRDNGFASKNGLDAHIDVLDAAYREIGQRILST
;
A
#
# COMPACT_ATOMS: atom_id res chain seq x y z
N MET A 1 29.86 57.79 -42.35
CA MET A 1 29.10 59.06 -42.19
C MET A 1 27.81 58.75 -41.47
N ASN A 2 27.60 59.45 -40.40
CA ASN A 2 26.42 59.51 -39.50
C ASN A 2 26.34 58.52 -38.35
N SER A 3 26.96 58.99 -37.28
CA SER A 3 26.57 58.76 -35.87
C SER A 3 25.15 59.30 -35.62
N ILE A 4 24.42 58.69 -34.72
CA ILE A 4 23.50 59.36 -33.79
C ILE A 4 23.46 58.59 -32.48
N ASP A 5 23.63 59.38 -31.44
CA ASP A 5 23.64 59.12 -30.00
C ASP A 5 22.38 58.51 -29.38
N GLY A 6 22.61 57.81 -28.30
CA GLY A 6 22.12 58.19 -26.98
C GLY A 6 20.70 57.82 -26.62
N SER A 7 20.53 56.92 -25.70
CA SER A 7 19.72 57.16 -24.50
C SER A 7 19.78 55.96 -23.54
N THR A 8 20.41 56.18 -22.41
CA THR A 8 20.36 55.36 -21.18
C THR A 8 18.94 55.42 -20.61
N ALA A 9 18.28 54.28 -20.55
CA ALA A 9 17.12 54.05 -19.69
C ALA A 9 17.53 53.03 -18.61
N ALA A 10 17.68 53.54 -17.39
CA ALA A 10 17.83 52.73 -16.18
C ALA A 10 16.54 51.95 -15.95
N GLY A 11 16.53 50.70 -16.32
CA GLY A 11 15.50 49.75 -15.97
C GLY A 11 15.75 49.24 -14.55
N ASN A 12 14.91 49.64 -13.61
CA ASN A 12 14.81 49.08 -12.27
C ASN A 12 14.56 47.56 -12.40
N GLY A 13 15.61 46.77 -12.25
CA GLY A 13 15.54 45.32 -12.06
C GLY A 13 14.94 45.05 -10.67
N VAL A 14 13.65 44.80 -10.62
CA VAL A 14 13.04 44.15 -9.50
C VAL A 14 13.59 42.70 -9.51
N GLU A 15 14.55 42.44 -8.65
CA GLU A 15 14.98 41.08 -8.37
C GLU A 15 13.75 40.27 -7.95
N PRO A 16 13.46 39.12 -8.60
CA PRO A 16 12.42 38.25 -8.12
C PRO A 16 12.84 37.78 -6.73
N ASN A 17 11.99 38.04 -5.74
CA ASN A 17 12.08 37.56 -4.37
C ASN A 17 12.58 36.11 -4.37
N GLY A 18 13.87 35.92 -4.19
CA GLY A 18 14.48 34.63 -3.97
C GLY A 18 13.96 34.08 -2.63
N ALA A 19 12.93 33.29 -2.67
CA ALA A 19 12.54 32.44 -1.53
C ALA A 19 13.82 31.68 -1.15
N ARG A 20 14.52 32.15 -0.12
CA ARG A 20 15.68 31.44 0.45
C ARG A 20 15.18 30.07 0.81
N HIS A 21 15.58 29.05 0.06
CA HIS A 21 15.38 27.66 0.42
C HIS A 21 16.01 27.49 1.80
N ARG A 22 15.18 27.49 2.84
CA ARG A 22 15.65 27.16 4.19
C ARG A 22 16.20 25.74 4.13
N PRO A 23 17.38 25.49 4.67
CA PRO A 23 17.99 24.17 4.62
C PRO A 23 17.07 23.16 5.30
N LEU A 24 16.59 22.20 4.52
CA LEU A 24 15.80 21.05 4.97
C LEU A 24 16.75 20.01 5.52
N ARG A 25 16.59 19.63 6.77
CA ARG A 25 17.36 18.54 7.39
C ARG A 25 16.50 17.28 7.48
N ILE A 26 16.94 16.20 6.84
CA ILE A 26 16.36 14.87 6.98
C ILE A 26 17.25 14.03 7.88
N ARG A 27 16.66 13.32 8.83
CA ARG A 27 17.36 12.39 9.71
C ARG A 27 16.49 11.24 10.18
N ARG A 28 17.10 10.25 10.78
CA ARG A 28 16.39 9.18 11.50
C ARG A 28 15.57 9.76 12.63
N GLY A 29 14.33 9.31 12.76
CA GLY A 29 13.45 9.61 13.87
C GLY A 29 13.90 8.89 15.13
N THR A 30 13.70 9.52 16.26
CA THR A 30 14.00 9.04 17.61
C THR A 30 12.79 9.23 18.51
N VAL A 31 12.84 8.68 19.72
CA VAL A 31 11.76 8.83 20.72
C VAL A 31 11.45 10.30 21.04
N SER A 32 12.45 11.19 20.94
CA SER A 32 12.26 12.63 21.17
C SER A 32 11.35 13.29 20.13
N ASP A 33 11.17 12.67 18.96
CA ASP A 33 10.33 13.18 17.87
C ASP A 33 8.85 12.83 18.05
N THR A 34 8.50 12.01 19.04
CA THR A 34 7.12 11.53 19.26
C THR A 34 6.10 12.66 19.23
N SER A 35 6.36 13.75 19.98
CA SER A 35 5.43 14.89 20.04
C SER A 35 5.27 15.60 18.69
N GLY A 36 6.37 15.81 17.97
CA GLY A 36 6.35 16.43 16.65
C GLY A 36 5.59 15.60 15.64
N ILE A 37 5.80 14.27 15.63
CA ILE A 37 5.08 13.34 14.78
C ILE A 37 3.58 13.36 15.10
N CYS A 38 3.19 13.21 16.38
CA CYS A 38 1.77 13.27 16.77
C CYS A 38 1.11 14.57 16.34
N THR A 39 1.78 15.72 16.52
CA THR A 39 1.26 17.03 16.11
C THR A 39 1.02 17.11 14.59
N LEU A 40 1.88 16.49 13.74
CA LEU A 40 1.64 16.44 12.30
C LEU A 40 0.37 15.67 11.98
N PHE A 41 0.17 14.52 12.62
CA PHE A 41 -1.03 13.70 12.40
C PHE A 41 -2.29 14.33 12.97
N GLU A 42 -2.22 14.97 14.14
CA GLU A 42 -3.34 15.65 14.78
C GLU A 42 -3.94 16.74 13.89
N ARG A 43 -3.11 17.51 13.21
CA ARG A 43 -3.55 18.57 12.29
C ARG A 43 -4.31 18.06 11.05
N GLU A 44 -4.10 16.80 10.68
CA GLU A 44 -4.75 16.19 9.51
C GLU A 44 -5.85 15.20 9.90
N TYR A 45 -5.69 14.49 11.02
CA TYR A 45 -6.53 13.37 11.45
C TYR A 45 -7.14 13.53 12.85
N GLY A 46 -7.14 14.75 13.41
CA GLY A 46 -7.52 14.98 14.80
C GLY A 46 -8.89 14.42 15.23
N ASP A 47 -9.81 14.34 14.28
CA ASP A 47 -11.16 13.78 14.51
C ASP A 47 -11.25 12.27 14.19
N SER A 48 -10.13 11.63 13.90
CA SER A 48 -10.07 10.22 13.53
C SER A 48 -9.42 9.38 14.63
N SER A 49 -9.45 8.07 14.42
CA SER A 49 -8.79 7.07 15.27
C SER A 49 -7.40 6.68 14.75
N HIS A 50 -6.73 7.54 13.97
CA HIS A 50 -5.42 7.21 13.40
C HIS A 50 -4.39 6.85 14.48
N PRO A 51 -3.65 5.72 14.36
CA PRO A 51 -2.74 5.26 15.43
C PRO A 51 -1.67 6.28 15.83
N CYS A 52 -1.20 7.11 14.90
CA CYS A 52 -0.18 8.12 15.16
C CYS A 52 -0.69 9.33 15.99
N LEU A 53 -1.96 9.36 16.38
CA LEU A 53 -2.49 10.30 17.37
C LEU A 53 -2.16 9.86 18.81
N ASP A 54 -1.86 8.56 19.03
CA ASP A 54 -1.43 8.03 20.31
C ASP A 54 0.10 8.13 20.46
N ALA A 55 0.55 8.99 21.37
CA ALA A 55 1.99 9.15 21.66
C ALA A 55 2.64 7.85 22.17
N GLY A 56 1.89 6.99 22.85
CA GLY A 56 2.36 5.68 23.29
C GLY A 56 2.62 4.75 22.09
N TYR A 57 1.72 4.76 21.11
CA TYR A 57 1.93 4.03 19.85
C TYR A 57 3.16 4.53 19.11
N VAL A 58 3.25 5.85 18.84
CA VAL A 58 4.38 6.44 18.12
C VAL A 58 5.71 6.14 18.80
N ARG A 59 5.77 6.28 20.14
CA ARG A 59 6.98 5.97 20.93
C ARG A 59 7.41 4.51 20.75
N ARG A 60 6.48 3.56 20.83
CA ARG A 60 6.78 2.14 20.58
C ARG A 60 7.24 1.90 19.15
N ALA A 61 6.55 2.50 18.17
CA ALA A 61 6.85 2.34 16.75
C ALA A 61 8.25 2.87 16.39
N VAL A 62 8.60 4.08 16.87
CA VAL A 62 9.93 4.68 16.65
C VAL A 62 11.05 3.89 17.35
N SER A 63 10.76 3.23 18.46
CA SER A 63 11.71 2.38 19.19
C SER A 63 11.86 0.98 18.56
N ASN A 64 10.97 0.59 17.67
CA ASN A 64 10.96 -0.73 17.05
C ASN A 64 12.05 -0.83 15.97
N LYS A 65 12.90 -1.86 16.08
CA LYS A 65 14.00 -2.09 15.11
C LYS A 65 13.52 -2.48 13.71
N SER A 66 12.32 -3.05 13.61
CA SER A 66 11.70 -3.41 12.32
C SER A 66 10.94 -2.26 11.67
N GLU A 67 10.91 -1.09 12.32
CA GLU A 67 10.24 0.10 11.80
C GLU A 67 11.18 1.30 11.85
N LEU A 68 11.51 1.82 10.68
CA LEU A 68 12.46 2.91 10.52
C LEU A 68 11.70 4.20 10.28
N TRP A 69 11.81 5.15 11.21
CA TRP A 69 11.22 6.48 11.05
C TRP A 69 12.24 7.48 10.54
N PHE A 70 11.77 8.38 9.69
CA PHE A 70 12.51 9.51 9.16
C PHE A 70 11.72 10.77 9.45
N VAL A 71 12.42 11.83 9.85
CA VAL A 71 11.82 13.14 10.13
C VAL A 71 12.52 14.22 9.33
N ALA A 72 11.74 15.18 8.90
CA ALA A 72 12.18 16.42 8.27
C ALA A 72 12.05 17.55 9.27
N GLU A 73 13.12 18.34 9.43
CA GLU A 73 13.20 19.46 10.35
C GLU A 73 13.52 20.76 9.63
N GLU A 74 13.01 21.86 10.15
CA GLU A 74 13.49 23.21 9.87
C GLU A 74 14.68 23.60 10.77
N GLU A 75 15.29 24.75 10.50
CA GLU A 75 16.34 25.35 11.34
C GLU A 75 15.94 25.53 12.81
N THR A 76 14.66 25.71 13.07
CA THR A 76 14.09 25.81 14.43
C THR A 76 13.96 24.46 15.13
N HIS A 77 14.41 23.38 14.52
CA HIS A 77 14.19 22.01 14.96
C HIS A 77 12.73 21.58 15.05
N ALA A 78 11.82 22.33 14.43
CA ALA A 78 10.42 21.93 14.33
C ALA A 78 10.28 20.79 13.31
N THR A 79 9.57 19.72 13.69
CA THR A 79 9.23 18.61 12.79
C THR A 79 8.19 19.07 11.79
N ILE A 80 8.55 19.14 10.53
CA ILE A 80 7.70 19.57 9.41
C ILE A 80 7.23 18.43 8.52
N GLY A 81 7.82 17.26 8.67
CA GLY A 81 7.43 16.05 7.96
C GLY A 81 7.97 14.79 8.61
N CYS A 82 7.31 13.68 8.35
CA CYS A 82 7.78 12.35 8.74
C CYS A 82 7.32 11.29 7.75
N MET A 83 7.98 10.15 7.76
CA MET A 83 7.51 8.90 7.17
C MET A 83 8.12 7.71 7.89
N SER A 84 7.52 6.54 7.74
CA SER A 84 8.10 5.29 8.23
C SER A 84 8.28 4.27 7.12
N VAL A 85 9.20 3.34 7.34
CA VAL A 85 9.36 2.13 6.53
C VAL A 85 9.38 0.94 7.48
N SER A 86 8.45 0.01 7.28
CA SER A 86 8.25 -1.16 8.14
C SER A 86 8.73 -2.43 7.46
N TYR A 87 9.51 -3.25 8.16
CA TYR A 87 9.97 -4.53 7.67
C TYR A 87 9.15 -5.68 8.22
N ASN A 88 8.60 -6.48 7.31
CA ASN A 88 7.98 -7.75 7.64
C ASN A 88 8.97 -8.89 7.38
N ALA A 89 9.60 -9.41 8.45
CA ALA A 89 10.60 -10.45 8.34
C ALA A 89 10.06 -11.78 7.80
N GLN A 90 8.79 -12.11 8.08
CA GLN A 90 8.17 -13.35 7.63
C GLN A 90 7.87 -13.30 6.13
N ASN A 91 7.53 -12.12 5.62
CA ASN A 91 7.29 -11.90 4.19
C ASN A 91 8.51 -11.31 3.46
N ARG A 92 9.57 -10.97 4.17
CA ARG A 92 10.77 -10.32 3.60
C ARG A 92 10.40 -9.12 2.73
N SER A 93 9.51 -8.26 3.25
CA SER A 93 8.99 -7.12 2.51
C SER A 93 9.10 -5.83 3.31
N TRP A 94 9.27 -4.72 2.61
CA TRP A 94 9.23 -3.38 3.16
C TRP A 94 7.94 -2.68 2.76
N GLU A 95 7.32 -2.02 3.72
CA GLU A 95 6.18 -1.14 3.51
C GLU A 95 6.59 0.31 3.76
N TYR A 96 6.47 1.16 2.75
CA TYR A 96 6.61 2.61 2.89
C TYR A 96 5.26 3.18 3.32
N GLY A 97 5.22 3.85 4.46
CA GLY A 97 3.95 4.33 5.01
C GLY A 97 4.10 5.50 5.97
N ARG A 98 2.97 5.88 6.56
CA ARG A 98 2.84 6.94 7.57
C ARG A 98 3.53 8.25 7.18
N ALA A 99 3.47 8.59 5.88
CA ALA A 99 4.03 9.82 5.36
C ALA A 99 3.10 11.00 5.68
N MET A 100 3.62 11.98 6.42
CA MET A 100 2.90 13.19 6.77
C MET A 100 3.79 14.41 6.61
N ILE A 101 3.27 15.40 5.89
CA ILE A 101 3.96 16.67 5.67
C ILE A 101 3.06 17.81 6.12
N SER A 102 3.59 18.72 6.92
CA SER A 102 2.93 19.96 7.34
C SER A 102 2.39 20.71 6.11
N ARG A 103 1.14 21.20 6.18
CA ARG A 103 0.46 21.86 5.05
C ARG A 103 1.27 22.98 4.41
N HIS A 104 1.98 23.75 5.23
CA HIS A 104 2.81 24.88 4.77
C HIS A 104 4.08 24.43 4.03
N HIS A 105 4.46 23.16 4.14
CA HIS A 105 5.67 22.59 3.54
C HIS A 105 5.37 21.59 2.41
N ARG A 106 4.09 21.44 2.06
CA ARG A 106 3.69 20.67 0.87
C ARG A 106 4.23 21.39 -0.37
N HIS A 107 4.55 20.64 -1.39
CA HIS A 107 5.16 21.11 -2.66
C HIS A 107 6.62 21.62 -2.55
N LEU A 108 7.24 21.60 -1.36
CA LEU A 108 8.66 21.96 -1.18
C LEU A 108 9.63 20.75 -1.29
N GLY A 109 9.16 19.63 -1.82
CA GLY A 109 10.00 18.44 -2.01
C GLY A 109 10.27 17.62 -0.73
N VAL A 110 9.66 17.96 0.41
CA VAL A 110 9.90 17.31 1.70
C VAL A 110 9.63 15.79 1.64
N LEU A 111 8.53 15.38 1.02
CA LEU A 111 8.22 13.95 0.86
C LEU A 111 9.28 13.24 0.02
N SER A 112 9.69 13.85 -1.08
CA SER A 112 10.74 13.30 -1.95
C SER A 112 12.08 13.13 -1.20
N ALA A 113 12.46 14.10 -0.37
CA ALA A 113 13.67 14.04 0.42
C ALA A 113 13.59 12.95 1.51
N LEU A 114 12.43 12.79 2.17
CA LEU A 114 12.20 11.70 3.12
C LEU A 114 12.28 10.33 2.44
N MET A 115 11.64 10.15 1.29
CA MET A 115 11.70 8.91 0.51
C MET A 115 13.12 8.58 0.08
N GLN A 116 13.86 9.56 -0.47
CA GLN A 116 15.24 9.33 -0.88
C GLN A 116 16.11 8.91 0.31
N SER A 117 15.98 9.59 1.45
CA SER A 117 16.69 9.22 2.68
C SER A 117 16.34 7.81 3.17
N ALA A 118 15.08 7.41 3.04
CA ALA A 118 14.64 6.06 3.36
C ALA A 118 15.29 5.03 2.43
N ILE A 119 15.23 5.24 1.12
CA ILE A 119 15.81 4.36 0.09
C ILE A 119 17.33 4.22 0.30
N ASP A 120 18.03 5.33 0.52
CA ASP A 120 19.50 5.33 0.73
C ASP A 120 19.91 4.59 2.02
N THR A 121 18.99 4.51 3.00
CA THR A 121 19.25 3.86 4.29
C THR A 121 18.92 2.36 4.27
N LEU A 122 18.00 1.93 3.42
CA LEU A 122 17.59 0.53 3.35
C LEU A 122 18.66 -0.31 2.64
N PRO A 123 19.07 -1.44 3.24
CA PRO A 123 20.01 -2.33 2.58
C PRO A 123 19.37 -2.91 1.33
N ALA A 124 19.92 -2.63 0.17
CA ALA A 124 19.46 -3.21 -1.11
C ALA A 124 19.48 -4.76 -1.13
N ALA A 125 20.11 -5.37 -0.13
CA ALA A 125 20.28 -6.81 -0.02
C ALA A 125 19.19 -7.54 0.78
N ASP A 126 18.40 -6.82 1.59
CA ASP A 126 17.58 -7.44 2.63
C ASP A 126 16.08 -7.56 2.30
N HIS A 127 15.62 -6.99 1.20
CA HIS A 127 14.22 -7.11 0.80
C HIS A 127 14.06 -7.71 -0.59
N ASP A 128 13.02 -8.49 -0.73
CA ASP A 128 12.62 -9.08 -2.01
C ASP A 128 11.45 -8.33 -2.61
N LEU A 129 10.70 -7.59 -1.79
CA LEU A 129 9.49 -6.87 -2.16
C LEU A 129 9.40 -5.58 -1.37
N ALA A 130 9.14 -4.47 -2.04
CA ALA A 130 8.77 -3.22 -1.42
C ALA A 130 7.46 -2.71 -1.99
N PHE A 131 6.62 -2.12 -1.14
CA PHE A 131 5.32 -1.61 -1.54
C PHE A 131 4.92 -0.40 -0.71
N ALA A 132 3.92 0.29 -1.18
CA ALA A 132 3.28 1.37 -0.44
C ALA A 132 1.78 1.42 -0.71
N ILE A 133 1.06 2.00 0.23
CA ILE A 133 -0.38 2.25 0.13
C ILE A 133 -0.59 3.76 0.20
N ALA A 134 -0.99 4.37 -0.92
CA ALA A 134 -1.14 5.80 -1.07
C ALA A 134 -2.60 6.23 -0.95
N ARG A 135 -2.88 7.20 -0.07
CA ARG A 135 -4.19 7.81 0.11
C ARG A 135 -4.44 8.98 -0.82
N THR A 136 -3.40 9.66 -1.30
CA THR A 136 -3.51 10.88 -2.11
C THR A 136 -2.71 10.76 -3.39
N ASP A 137 -3.13 11.46 -4.44
CA ASP A 137 -2.42 11.53 -5.72
C ASP A 137 -0.97 12.03 -5.56
N ILE A 138 -0.74 13.00 -4.67
CA ILE A 138 0.62 13.52 -4.40
C ILE A 138 1.52 12.42 -3.81
N ALA A 139 1.01 11.65 -2.86
CA ALA A 139 1.74 10.52 -2.27
C ALA A 139 2.00 9.45 -3.33
N LEU A 140 1.00 9.09 -4.12
CA LEU A 140 1.14 8.10 -5.18
C LEU A 140 2.19 8.52 -6.21
N ARG A 141 2.15 9.75 -6.72
CA ARG A 141 3.16 10.24 -7.67
C ARG A 141 4.58 10.24 -7.09
N ALA A 142 4.74 10.54 -5.80
CA ALA A 142 6.03 10.44 -5.16
C ALA A 142 6.53 8.99 -5.11
N LEU A 143 5.66 8.05 -4.75
CA LEU A 143 5.97 6.61 -4.75
C LEU A 143 6.34 6.10 -6.14
N LEU A 144 5.53 6.40 -7.15
CA LEU A 144 5.80 5.97 -8.53
C LEU A 144 7.14 6.51 -9.05
N ARG A 145 7.51 7.73 -8.66
CA ARG A 145 8.78 8.35 -9.07
C ARG A 145 9.99 7.76 -8.36
N HIS A 146 9.93 7.59 -7.03
CA HIS A 146 11.10 7.23 -6.22
C HIS A 146 11.33 5.73 -6.11
N LEU A 147 10.27 4.94 -6.13
CA LEU A 147 10.36 3.48 -6.10
C LEU A 147 10.32 2.86 -7.51
N ASP A 148 10.16 3.68 -8.57
CA ASP A 148 9.83 3.15 -9.89
C ASP A 148 8.61 2.22 -9.80
N GLY A 149 7.62 2.67 -9.04
CA GLY A 149 6.50 1.86 -8.57
C GLY A 149 5.47 1.63 -9.66
N VAL A 150 4.77 0.51 -9.56
CA VAL A 150 3.67 0.12 -10.44
C VAL A 150 2.40 -0.04 -9.60
N VAL A 151 1.32 0.62 -10.01
CA VAL A 151 0.00 0.46 -9.39
C VAL A 151 -0.54 -0.93 -9.69
N VAL A 152 -0.98 -1.63 -8.63
CA VAL A 152 -1.52 -2.99 -8.74
C VAL A 152 -2.98 -3.10 -8.30
N GLY A 153 -3.59 -2.02 -7.84
CA GLY A 153 -4.97 -1.95 -7.40
C GLY A 153 -5.16 -1.09 -6.17
N HIS A 154 -6.18 -1.40 -5.39
CA HIS A 154 -6.54 -0.65 -4.17
C HIS A 154 -6.96 -1.58 -3.03
N ASP A 155 -7.01 -1.03 -1.81
CA ASP A 155 -7.32 -1.78 -0.59
C ASP A 155 -8.82 -2.07 -0.35
N GLY A 156 -9.71 -1.57 -1.20
CA GLY A 156 -11.16 -1.75 -1.03
C GLY A 156 -11.80 -0.83 0.01
N SER A 157 -11.13 0.20 0.46
CA SER A 157 -11.64 1.24 1.40
C SER A 157 -12.03 0.73 2.79
N PRO A 158 -11.12 0.10 3.55
CA PRO A 158 -11.40 -0.30 4.93
C PRO A 158 -11.54 0.90 5.85
N ASP A 159 -10.74 1.95 5.66
CA ASP A 159 -10.65 3.10 6.53
C ASP A 159 -11.69 4.18 6.25
N SER A 160 -12.00 4.97 7.27
CA SER A 160 -12.81 6.17 7.17
C SER A 160 -12.00 7.36 7.69
N THR A 161 -11.79 8.35 6.83
CA THR A 161 -11.17 9.62 7.21
C THR A 161 -12.21 10.71 7.18
N HIS A 162 -12.34 11.46 8.28
CA HIS A 162 -13.37 12.51 8.44
C HIS A 162 -14.80 12.04 8.09
N GLY A 163 -15.12 10.77 8.42
CA GLY A 163 -16.44 10.19 8.12
C GLY A 163 -16.63 9.78 6.64
N VAL A 164 -15.63 10.00 5.80
CA VAL A 164 -15.65 9.60 4.38
C VAL A 164 -14.67 8.45 4.20
N ARG A 165 -15.13 7.37 3.62
CA ARG A 165 -14.27 6.24 3.27
C ARG A 165 -13.62 6.47 1.91
N GLU A 166 -12.35 6.14 1.81
CA GLU A 166 -11.52 6.42 0.65
C GLU A 166 -10.78 5.16 0.21
N HIS A 167 -10.54 5.01 -1.08
CA HIS A 167 -9.61 4.01 -1.59
C HIS A 167 -8.18 4.42 -1.30
N HIS A 168 -7.38 3.46 -0.88
CA HIS A 168 -5.93 3.63 -0.85
C HIS A 168 -5.34 2.78 -1.97
N VAL A 169 -4.56 3.42 -2.83
CA VAL A 169 -3.94 2.75 -3.98
C VAL A 169 -2.67 2.02 -3.56
N ILE A 170 -2.55 0.78 -3.99
CA ILE A 170 -1.40 -0.08 -3.72
C ILE A 170 -0.44 0.02 -4.91
N ALA A 171 0.83 0.34 -4.62
CA ALA A 171 1.91 0.33 -5.60
C ALA A 171 3.05 -0.58 -5.11
N LEU A 172 3.61 -1.36 -6.02
CA LEU A 172 4.78 -2.21 -5.79
C LEU A 172 6.00 -1.60 -6.48
N GLU A 173 7.18 -1.76 -5.87
CA GLU A 173 8.46 -1.47 -6.51
C GLU A 173 8.75 -2.48 -7.63
N THR A 174 9.39 -2.03 -8.72
CA THR A 174 9.76 -2.89 -9.84
C THR A 174 10.78 -3.97 -9.46
N PHE A 175 10.65 -5.16 -10.05
CA PHE A 175 11.54 -6.30 -9.78
C PHE A 175 12.81 -6.24 -10.65
N ARG A 176 13.64 -5.24 -10.47
CA ARG A 176 14.82 -5.01 -11.34
C ARG A 176 15.85 -6.15 -11.31
N SER A 177 15.98 -6.84 -10.20
CA SER A 177 16.91 -7.98 -10.04
C SER A 177 16.42 -8.89 -8.93
N PRO A 178 15.32 -9.61 -9.12
CA PRO A 178 14.72 -10.41 -8.06
C PRO A 178 15.71 -11.53 -7.64
N ARG A 179 15.96 -11.62 -6.34
CA ARG A 179 16.79 -12.67 -5.73
C ARG A 179 15.94 -13.86 -5.26
N PHE A 180 14.72 -13.96 -5.75
CA PHE A 180 13.76 -14.99 -5.38
C PHE A 180 13.25 -15.73 -6.62
N LYS A 181 12.84 -16.96 -6.41
CA LYS A 181 12.07 -17.70 -7.42
C LYS A 181 10.65 -17.16 -7.42
N HIS A 182 10.19 -16.63 -8.55
CA HIS A 182 8.80 -16.19 -8.72
C HIS A 182 7.96 -17.30 -9.34
N CYS A 183 6.89 -17.69 -8.65
CA CYS A 183 5.96 -18.73 -9.06
C CYS A 183 4.63 -18.11 -9.45
N LEU A 184 4.25 -18.25 -10.71
CA LEU A 184 2.95 -17.84 -11.25
C LEU A 184 1.89 -18.94 -11.01
N PRO A 185 0.59 -18.60 -10.94
CA PRO A 185 -0.47 -19.60 -10.89
C PRO A 185 -0.43 -20.50 -12.14
N LEU A 186 -0.80 -21.78 -11.97
CA LEU A 186 -0.90 -22.71 -13.10
C LEU A 186 -2.01 -22.27 -14.06
N SER A 187 -3.14 -21.78 -13.54
CA SER A 187 -4.20 -21.22 -14.35
C SER A 187 -3.73 -19.99 -15.14
N PRO A 188 -3.99 -19.92 -16.44
CA PRO A 188 -3.57 -18.80 -17.28
C PRO A 188 -4.48 -17.56 -17.15
N ILE A 189 -5.59 -17.64 -16.40
CA ILE A 189 -6.67 -16.65 -16.40
C ILE A 189 -6.19 -15.20 -16.16
N PHE A 190 -5.19 -15.02 -15.31
CA PHE A 190 -4.61 -13.69 -15.03
C PHE A 190 -3.62 -13.28 -16.13
N ARG A 191 -2.81 -14.22 -16.63
CA ARG A 191 -1.78 -13.97 -17.65
C ARG A 191 -2.35 -13.69 -19.03
N GLU A 192 -3.57 -14.14 -19.30
CA GLU A 192 -4.31 -13.89 -20.55
C GLU A 192 -4.96 -12.50 -20.59
N SER A 193 -4.98 -11.77 -19.49
CA SER A 193 -5.46 -10.38 -19.48
C SER A 193 -4.41 -9.44 -20.06
N ASP A 194 -4.72 -8.84 -21.21
CA ASP A 194 -3.84 -7.86 -21.86
C ASP A 194 -3.62 -6.64 -20.97
N VAL A 195 -4.65 -6.24 -20.20
CA VAL A 195 -4.57 -5.13 -19.25
C VAL A 195 -3.59 -5.44 -18.13
N LEU A 196 -3.68 -6.61 -17.49
CA LEU A 196 -2.73 -6.97 -16.44
C LEU A 196 -1.31 -7.11 -16.96
N ARG A 197 -1.15 -7.63 -18.17
CA ARG A 197 0.16 -7.74 -18.81
C ARG A 197 0.79 -6.37 -19.00
N SER A 198 0.09 -5.45 -19.65
CA SER A 198 0.62 -4.12 -19.98
C SER A 198 0.72 -3.18 -18.77
N ALA A 199 -0.22 -3.26 -17.81
CA ALA A 199 -0.28 -2.34 -16.68
C ALA A 199 0.50 -2.83 -15.45
N ILE A 200 0.70 -4.14 -15.30
CA ILE A 200 1.33 -4.72 -14.10
C ILE A 200 2.56 -5.57 -14.45
N PHE A 201 2.40 -6.62 -15.29
CA PHE A 201 3.46 -7.64 -15.42
C PHE A 201 4.70 -7.11 -16.14
N GLU A 202 4.53 -6.44 -17.26
CA GLU A 202 5.64 -5.86 -18.02
C GLU A 202 6.32 -4.72 -17.24
N PRO A 203 5.60 -3.72 -16.68
CA PRO A 203 6.22 -2.65 -15.90
C PRO A 203 6.92 -3.14 -14.62
N LEU A 204 6.39 -4.14 -13.93
CA LEU A 204 7.04 -4.73 -12.74
C LEU A 204 8.24 -5.61 -13.08
N GLY A 205 8.41 -6.03 -14.35
CA GLY A 205 9.43 -6.99 -14.73
C GLY A 205 9.12 -8.41 -14.22
N VAL A 206 7.85 -8.82 -14.25
CA VAL A 206 7.43 -10.15 -13.84
C VAL A 206 8.01 -11.21 -14.79
N ALA A 207 8.91 -12.04 -14.29
CA ALA A 207 9.57 -13.11 -15.03
C ALA A 207 9.32 -14.50 -14.40
N GLY A 208 8.18 -14.66 -13.71
CA GLY A 208 7.84 -15.89 -13.03
C GLY A 208 7.48 -17.03 -13.98
N MET A 209 7.58 -18.26 -13.47
CA MET A 209 7.17 -19.47 -14.16
C MET A 209 5.97 -20.12 -13.48
N PRO A 210 5.00 -20.67 -14.24
CA PRO A 210 3.91 -21.43 -13.65
C PRO A 210 4.44 -22.58 -12.77
N ALA A 211 3.98 -22.65 -11.52
CA ALA A 211 4.42 -23.67 -10.57
C ALA A 211 3.31 -23.97 -9.56
N PRO A 212 3.32 -25.17 -8.94
CA PRO A 212 2.43 -25.49 -7.83
C PRO A 212 2.63 -24.49 -6.67
N TYR A 213 1.52 -24.10 -6.06
CA TYR A 213 1.48 -23.20 -4.90
C TYR A 213 1.47 -24.00 -3.57
N PRO A 214 1.79 -23.35 -2.45
CA PRO A 214 1.62 -23.97 -1.14
C PRO A 214 0.13 -24.22 -0.82
N ASP A 215 -0.11 -25.15 0.13
CA ASP A 215 -1.47 -25.53 0.51
C ASP A 215 -2.23 -24.42 1.27
N THR A 216 -1.54 -23.41 1.78
CA THR A 216 -2.20 -22.26 2.41
C THR A 216 -3.07 -21.52 1.41
N CYS A 217 -4.24 -21.05 1.87
CA CYS A 217 -5.16 -20.28 1.05
C CYS A 217 -5.02 -18.77 1.24
N PHE A 218 -4.71 -18.32 2.47
CA PHE A 218 -4.67 -16.91 2.84
C PHE A 218 -3.26 -16.48 3.22
N TRP A 219 -3.02 -15.19 3.07
CA TRP A 219 -1.84 -14.51 3.57
C TRP A 219 -2.21 -13.49 4.65
N GLY A 220 -1.49 -13.50 5.75
CA GLY A 220 -1.63 -12.53 6.83
C GLY A 220 -1.37 -13.11 8.21
N HIS A 221 -1.46 -12.25 9.22
CA HIS A 221 -1.39 -12.60 10.64
C HIS A 221 -2.63 -12.10 11.35
N GLY A 222 -3.37 -13.03 11.94
CA GLY A 222 -4.52 -12.76 12.78
C GLY A 222 -4.19 -12.94 14.25
N TYR A 223 -4.85 -12.19 15.10
CA TYR A 223 -4.74 -12.28 16.56
C TYR A 223 -5.98 -12.92 17.19
N GLU A 224 -7.07 -12.99 16.45
CA GLU A 224 -8.32 -13.58 16.85
C GLU A 224 -8.56 -14.89 16.10
N CYS A 225 -9.25 -15.83 16.77
CA CYS A 225 -9.59 -17.12 16.20
C CYS A 225 -11.09 -17.36 16.36
N ALA A 226 -11.76 -17.69 15.28
CA ALA A 226 -13.12 -18.22 15.29
C ALA A 226 -13.42 -18.99 14.00
N ASP A 227 -14.26 -20.01 14.10
CA ASP A 227 -14.73 -20.82 12.97
C ASP A 227 -13.59 -21.33 12.06
N ASP A 228 -12.47 -21.76 12.67
CA ASP A 228 -11.26 -22.22 11.99
C ASP A 228 -10.48 -21.15 11.23
N PHE A 229 -10.84 -19.87 11.38
CA PHE A 229 -10.08 -18.75 10.85
C PHE A 229 -9.30 -18.00 11.93
N THR A 230 -8.11 -17.56 11.57
CA THR A 230 -7.46 -16.45 12.25
C THR A 230 -7.73 -15.17 11.46
N PHE A 231 -8.04 -14.10 12.16
CA PHE A 231 -8.36 -12.83 11.56
C PHE A 231 -7.89 -11.69 12.46
N ARG A 232 -7.87 -10.51 11.89
CA ARG A 232 -7.63 -9.25 12.60
C ARG A 232 -8.89 -8.41 12.49
N VAL A 233 -9.34 -7.88 13.61
CA VAL A 233 -10.38 -6.84 13.65
C VAL A 233 -9.71 -5.49 13.75
N ASP A 234 -10.16 -4.56 12.94
CA ASP A 234 -9.91 -3.14 13.12
C ASP A 234 -11.24 -2.47 13.48
N GLU A 235 -11.47 -2.30 14.78
CA GLU A 235 -12.71 -1.70 15.30
C GLU A 235 -12.90 -0.26 14.82
N ARG A 236 -11.80 0.44 14.53
CA ARG A 236 -11.84 1.85 14.09
C ARG A 236 -12.33 1.96 12.66
N ALA A 237 -11.91 1.04 11.81
CA ALA A 237 -12.32 0.97 10.41
C ALA A 237 -13.59 0.14 10.21
N ASP A 238 -14.15 -0.47 11.26
CA ASP A 238 -15.22 -1.48 11.17
C ASP A 238 -14.86 -2.54 10.12
N ALA A 239 -13.68 -3.13 10.28
CA ALA A 239 -13.09 -4.01 9.29
C ALA A 239 -12.61 -5.33 9.90
N ILE A 240 -12.79 -6.42 9.15
CA ILE A 240 -12.23 -7.74 9.42
C ILE A 240 -11.27 -8.11 8.29
N TYR A 241 -10.07 -8.55 8.66
CA TYR A 241 -9.09 -9.09 7.72
C TYR A 241 -8.89 -10.57 8.01
N LEU A 242 -9.30 -11.41 7.07
CA LEU A 242 -9.04 -12.85 7.13
C LEU A 242 -7.56 -13.10 6.84
N CYS A 243 -6.90 -13.85 7.70
CA CYS A 243 -5.45 -14.01 7.65
C CYS A 243 -5.00 -15.43 7.38
N GLN A 244 -5.62 -16.44 8.04
CA GLN A 244 -5.26 -17.82 7.89
C GLN A 244 -6.48 -18.71 8.17
N HIS A 245 -6.42 -19.94 7.69
CA HIS A 245 -7.36 -20.99 8.05
C HIS A 245 -6.60 -22.04 8.88
N ALA A 246 -7.18 -22.43 10.02
CA ALA A 246 -6.55 -23.33 10.98
C ALA A 246 -6.61 -24.82 10.55
N GLY A 247 -7.22 -25.12 9.41
CA GLY A 247 -7.32 -26.46 8.87
C GLY A 247 -5.95 -27.11 8.67
N GLY A 248 -5.84 -28.35 9.10
CA GLY A 248 -4.61 -29.12 8.95
C GLY A 248 -4.30 -29.50 7.50
N PRO A 249 -3.22 -30.22 7.24
CA PRO A 249 -2.69 -30.51 5.90
C PRO A 249 -3.64 -31.36 5.01
N PHE A 250 -4.74 -31.85 5.55
CA PHE A 250 -5.74 -32.65 4.82
C PHE A 250 -6.98 -31.85 4.40
N MET A 251 -7.05 -30.53 4.73
CA MET A 251 -8.15 -29.68 4.32
C MET A 251 -8.04 -29.34 2.84
N THR A 252 -9.15 -29.50 2.12
CA THR A 252 -9.23 -29.08 0.72
C THR A 252 -9.65 -27.61 0.61
N GLU A 253 -9.39 -27.01 -0.52
CA GLU A 253 -9.88 -25.66 -0.84
C GLU A 253 -11.41 -25.57 -0.71
N ARG A 254 -12.13 -26.67 -1.02
CA ARG A 254 -13.59 -26.76 -0.85
C ARG A 254 -14.01 -26.69 0.62
N ASP A 255 -13.26 -27.33 1.52
CA ASP A 255 -13.56 -27.28 2.96
C ASP A 255 -13.35 -25.87 3.50
N VAL A 256 -12.25 -25.21 3.14
CA VAL A 256 -11.98 -23.82 3.50
C VAL A 256 -13.08 -22.87 2.98
N THR A 257 -13.59 -23.14 1.79
CA THR A 257 -14.72 -22.41 1.21
C THR A 257 -15.99 -22.56 2.06
N ALA A 258 -16.34 -23.78 2.46
CA ALA A 258 -17.52 -24.03 3.29
C ALA A 258 -17.41 -23.34 4.65
N ASP A 259 -16.22 -23.35 5.25
CA ASP A 259 -15.96 -22.66 6.51
C ASP A 259 -16.06 -21.16 6.38
N LEU A 260 -15.54 -20.57 5.28
CA LEU A 260 -15.67 -19.16 4.98
C LEU A 260 -17.15 -18.73 4.92
N LEU A 261 -17.96 -19.45 4.20
CA LEU A 261 -19.39 -19.13 4.09
C LEU A 261 -20.10 -19.20 5.45
N ARG A 262 -19.74 -20.17 6.30
CA ARG A 262 -20.24 -20.26 7.68
C ARG A 262 -19.77 -19.07 8.53
N PHE A 263 -18.49 -18.74 8.45
CA PHE A 263 -17.90 -17.60 9.16
C PHE A 263 -18.63 -16.29 8.81
N LEU A 264 -18.80 -16.00 7.53
CA LEU A 264 -19.48 -14.80 7.07
C LEU A 264 -20.93 -14.73 7.55
N LYS A 265 -21.65 -15.88 7.53
CA LYS A 265 -23.04 -15.95 8.00
C LYS A 265 -23.17 -15.67 9.50
N ARG A 266 -22.22 -16.12 10.32
CA ARG A 266 -22.25 -15.93 11.78
C ARG A 266 -21.85 -14.52 12.20
N ARG A 267 -20.96 -13.85 11.46
CA ARG A 267 -20.47 -12.51 11.82
C ARG A 267 -21.45 -11.39 11.51
N GLY A 268 -22.50 -11.69 10.74
CA GLY A 268 -23.50 -10.68 10.37
C GLY A 268 -22.98 -9.63 9.40
N ALA A 269 -23.63 -8.47 9.38
CA ALA A 269 -23.25 -7.35 8.52
C ALA A 269 -22.02 -6.64 9.11
N THR A 270 -20.84 -6.98 8.62
CA THR A 270 -19.63 -6.19 8.84
C THR A 270 -19.47 -5.25 7.66
N THR A 271 -19.11 -3.99 7.93
CA THR A 271 -19.02 -2.99 6.86
C THR A 271 -17.92 -3.31 5.86
N TYR A 272 -16.84 -3.93 6.32
CA TYR A 272 -15.72 -4.35 5.46
C TYR A 272 -15.18 -5.71 5.87
N VAL A 273 -14.96 -6.58 4.89
CA VAL A 273 -14.18 -7.83 5.06
C VAL A 273 -13.14 -7.89 3.94
N GLY A 274 -11.88 -7.95 4.31
CA GLY A 274 -10.75 -8.08 3.40
C GLY A 274 -10.01 -9.40 3.57
N ALA A 275 -9.45 -9.92 2.48
CA ALA A 275 -8.59 -11.09 2.49
C ALA A 275 -7.55 -11.03 1.38
N ILE A 276 -6.31 -11.40 1.70
CA ILE A 276 -5.30 -11.68 0.68
C ILE A 276 -5.25 -13.19 0.49
N VAL A 277 -5.59 -13.65 -0.72
CA VAL A 277 -5.74 -15.06 -1.09
C VAL A 277 -4.70 -15.41 -2.14
N LEU A 278 -4.10 -16.59 -2.08
CA LEU A 278 -3.16 -17.04 -3.10
C LEU A 278 -3.88 -17.19 -4.44
N ALA A 279 -3.27 -16.70 -5.52
CA ALA A 279 -3.90 -16.55 -6.82
C ALA A 279 -4.24 -17.89 -7.53
N ASP A 280 -3.76 -19.03 -7.03
CA ASP A 280 -4.09 -20.36 -7.54
C ASP A 280 -5.39 -20.94 -6.92
N LYS A 281 -5.92 -20.35 -5.84
CA LYS A 281 -7.09 -20.86 -5.09
C LYS A 281 -8.41 -20.46 -5.75
N LEU A 282 -8.61 -20.83 -7.01
CA LEU A 282 -9.72 -20.34 -7.81
C LEU A 282 -11.10 -20.76 -7.31
N THR A 283 -11.24 -21.94 -6.71
CA THR A 283 -12.51 -22.39 -6.10
C THR A 283 -12.91 -21.49 -4.94
N LEU A 284 -11.94 -21.14 -4.08
CA LEU A 284 -12.16 -20.22 -2.96
C LEU A 284 -12.46 -18.80 -3.49
N VAL A 285 -11.70 -18.32 -4.47
CA VAL A 285 -11.94 -17.02 -5.10
C VAL A 285 -13.35 -16.94 -5.70
N LYS A 286 -13.79 -18.00 -6.42
CA LYS A 286 -15.15 -18.11 -6.97
C LYS A 286 -16.21 -17.97 -5.88
N ALA A 287 -16.09 -18.74 -4.80
CA ALA A 287 -17.03 -18.65 -3.68
C ALA A 287 -17.04 -17.29 -2.98
N MET A 288 -15.87 -16.64 -2.87
CA MET A 288 -15.81 -15.28 -2.35
C MET A 288 -16.52 -14.28 -3.27
N LEU A 289 -16.34 -14.39 -4.59
CA LEU A 289 -17.05 -13.55 -5.57
C LEU A 289 -18.57 -13.77 -5.48
N GLU A 290 -19.02 -15.03 -5.38
CA GLU A 290 -20.44 -15.37 -5.17
C GLU A 290 -20.99 -14.82 -3.84
N ALA A 291 -20.14 -14.72 -2.82
CA ALA A 291 -20.47 -14.10 -1.53
C ALA A 291 -20.40 -12.56 -1.53
N GLY A 292 -20.21 -11.93 -2.69
CA GLY A 292 -20.21 -10.49 -2.88
C GLY A 292 -18.84 -9.80 -2.70
N PHE A 293 -17.74 -10.54 -2.61
CA PHE A 293 -16.40 -9.96 -2.68
C PHE A 293 -16.10 -9.48 -4.11
N ARG A 294 -15.11 -8.60 -4.21
CA ARG A 294 -14.52 -8.17 -5.49
C ARG A 294 -13.01 -8.29 -5.41
N ILE A 295 -12.38 -8.63 -6.52
CA ILE A 295 -10.92 -8.50 -6.65
C ILE A 295 -10.63 -7.00 -6.72
N THR A 296 -9.77 -6.51 -5.84
CA THR A 296 -9.37 -5.10 -5.79
C THR A 296 -7.89 -4.88 -6.10
N ALA A 297 -7.08 -5.93 -6.00
CA ALA A 297 -5.70 -5.91 -6.47
C ALA A 297 -5.22 -7.31 -6.87
N TYR A 298 -4.36 -7.36 -7.89
CA TYR A 298 -3.47 -8.49 -8.16
C TYR A 298 -2.11 -8.14 -7.61
N LEU A 299 -1.56 -8.99 -6.74
CA LEU A 299 -0.35 -8.74 -5.96
C LEU A 299 0.76 -9.71 -6.40
N PRO A 300 1.55 -9.38 -7.43
CA PRO A 300 2.63 -10.24 -7.92
C PRO A 300 3.69 -10.48 -6.86
N ALA A 301 4.20 -11.71 -6.77
CA ALA A 301 5.28 -12.10 -5.86
C ALA A 301 5.03 -11.74 -4.38
N TRP A 302 3.76 -11.63 -3.96
CA TRP A 302 3.39 -11.13 -2.63
C TRP A 302 3.74 -12.10 -1.51
N HIS A 303 3.36 -13.36 -1.63
CA HIS A 303 3.53 -14.35 -0.58
C HIS A 303 4.92 -15.01 -0.63
N TRP A 304 5.70 -14.89 0.45
CA TRP A 304 6.96 -15.59 0.62
C TRP A 304 6.75 -16.94 1.29
N SER A 305 7.22 -18.03 0.68
CA SER A 305 7.22 -19.35 1.29
C SER A 305 8.33 -20.24 0.71
N ARG A 306 9.10 -20.88 1.57
CA ARG A 306 10.11 -21.90 1.19
C ARG A 306 11.07 -21.48 0.08
N GLY A 307 11.55 -20.25 0.11
CA GLY A 307 12.51 -19.75 -0.88
C GLY A 307 11.93 -19.28 -2.21
N ALA A 308 10.59 -19.20 -2.30
CA ALA A 308 9.88 -18.72 -3.47
C ALA A 308 8.83 -17.68 -3.09
N ARG A 309 8.42 -16.88 -4.08
CA ARG A 309 7.32 -15.93 -3.97
C ARG A 309 6.19 -16.32 -4.90
N TYR A 310 4.98 -16.10 -4.43
CA TYR A 310 3.74 -16.49 -5.08
C TYR A 310 2.82 -15.28 -5.19
N ASP A 311 2.05 -15.24 -6.26
CA ASP A 311 1.09 -14.16 -6.47
C ASP A 311 -0.13 -14.34 -5.58
N CYS A 312 -0.71 -13.22 -5.19
CA CYS A 312 -1.93 -13.17 -4.41
C CYS A 312 -2.97 -12.26 -5.07
N LEU A 313 -4.19 -12.38 -4.59
CA LEU A 313 -5.29 -11.48 -4.88
C LEU A 313 -5.71 -10.80 -3.58
N LEU A 314 -5.94 -9.51 -3.61
CA LEU A 314 -6.70 -8.84 -2.57
C LEU A 314 -8.17 -8.87 -2.96
N LEU A 315 -8.99 -9.50 -2.11
CA LEU A 315 -10.43 -9.52 -2.23
C LEU A 315 -11.04 -8.72 -1.09
N ALA A 316 -11.99 -7.88 -1.42
CA ALA A 316 -12.72 -7.09 -0.45
C ALA A 316 -14.22 -7.20 -0.67
N ARG A 317 -14.96 -7.25 0.44
CA ARG A 317 -16.42 -7.17 0.48
C ARG A 317 -16.84 -6.01 1.37
N ARG A 318 -17.90 -5.34 0.96
CA ARG A 318 -18.46 -4.23 1.69
C ARG A 318 -19.93 -4.06 1.37
N ASP A 319 -20.77 -3.98 2.39
CA ASP A 319 -22.23 -3.99 2.23
C ASP A 319 -22.76 -2.73 1.51
N ASN A 320 -22.12 -1.58 1.71
CA ASN A 320 -22.55 -0.28 1.13
C ASN A 320 -21.79 0.11 -0.15
N GLY A 321 -21.15 -0.85 -0.81
CA GLY A 321 -20.28 -0.59 -1.97
C GLY A 321 -18.97 0.09 -1.60
N PHE A 322 -18.16 0.37 -2.62
CA PHE A 322 -16.87 1.05 -2.42
C PHE A 322 -17.08 2.57 -2.40
N ALA A 323 -16.27 3.26 -1.58
CA ALA A 323 -16.35 4.71 -1.46
C ALA A 323 -15.94 5.42 -2.76
N SER A 324 -16.29 6.71 -2.84
CA SER A 324 -15.78 7.55 -3.91
C SER A 324 -14.26 7.62 -3.85
N LYS A 325 -13.66 7.76 -5.00
CA LYS A 325 -12.24 7.74 -5.23
C LYS A 325 -11.66 9.15 -4.99
N ASN A 326 -10.56 9.25 -4.29
CA ASN A 326 -9.94 10.51 -3.86
C ASN A 326 -9.13 11.20 -4.98
N GLY A 327 -9.66 11.30 -6.19
CA GLY A 327 -8.89 11.76 -7.34
C GLY A 327 -7.83 10.75 -7.81
N LEU A 328 -7.91 9.51 -7.33
CA LEU A 328 -7.03 8.41 -7.72
C LEU A 328 -7.61 7.54 -8.84
N ASP A 329 -8.78 7.90 -9.33
CA ASP A 329 -9.57 7.15 -10.31
C ASP A 329 -8.79 6.79 -11.57
N ALA A 330 -8.08 7.76 -12.15
CA ALA A 330 -7.31 7.56 -13.36
C ALA A 330 -6.21 6.47 -13.22
N HIS A 331 -5.80 6.18 -11.98
CA HIS A 331 -4.78 5.16 -11.70
C HIS A 331 -5.36 3.76 -11.52
N ILE A 332 -6.63 3.62 -11.18
CA ILE A 332 -7.26 2.34 -10.84
C ILE A 332 -8.41 1.91 -11.74
N ASP A 333 -9.05 2.82 -12.48
CA ASP A 333 -10.23 2.49 -13.30
C ASP A 333 -10.00 1.37 -14.31
N VAL A 334 -8.85 1.39 -14.97
CA VAL A 334 -8.48 0.38 -15.96
C VAL A 334 -8.28 -0.99 -15.29
N LEU A 335 -7.63 -1.00 -14.11
CA LEU A 335 -7.41 -2.22 -13.33
C LEU A 335 -8.73 -2.75 -12.76
N ASP A 336 -9.59 -1.89 -12.23
CA ASP A 336 -10.91 -2.28 -11.72
C ASP A 336 -11.79 -2.90 -12.81
N ALA A 337 -11.70 -2.40 -14.04
CA ALA A 337 -12.40 -2.98 -15.18
C ALA A 337 -11.86 -4.39 -15.49
N ALA A 338 -10.53 -4.54 -15.53
CA ALA A 338 -9.90 -5.84 -15.76
C ALA A 338 -10.21 -6.84 -14.65
N TYR A 339 -10.19 -6.42 -13.38
CA TYR A 339 -10.53 -7.29 -12.25
C TYR A 339 -11.99 -7.75 -12.28
N ARG A 340 -12.91 -6.89 -12.71
CA ARG A 340 -14.32 -7.29 -12.92
C ARG A 340 -14.45 -8.32 -14.02
N GLU A 341 -13.77 -8.15 -15.15
CA GLU A 341 -13.78 -9.11 -16.26
C GLU A 341 -13.21 -10.46 -15.82
N ILE A 342 -12.04 -10.46 -15.15
CA ILE A 342 -11.43 -11.68 -14.60
C ILE A 342 -12.38 -12.36 -13.61
N GLY A 343 -13.02 -11.60 -12.71
CA GLY A 343 -14.02 -12.13 -11.78
C GLY A 343 -15.19 -12.81 -12.50
N GLN A 344 -15.72 -12.22 -13.58
CA GLN A 344 -16.77 -12.82 -14.39
C GLN A 344 -16.29 -14.11 -15.08
N ARG A 345 -15.07 -14.15 -15.58
CA ARG A 345 -14.48 -15.36 -16.16
C ARG A 345 -14.36 -16.48 -15.12
N ILE A 346 -13.91 -16.16 -13.89
CA ILE A 346 -13.82 -17.13 -12.78
C ILE A 346 -15.22 -17.65 -12.41
N LEU A 347 -16.23 -16.79 -12.35
CA LEU A 347 -17.61 -17.21 -12.06
C LEU A 347 -18.21 -18.13 -13.12
N SER A 348 -17.74 -18.03 -14.37
CA SER A 348 -18.24 -18.80 -15.52
C SER A 348 -17.59 -20.18 -15.66
N THR A 349 -16.48 -20.44 -14.96
CA THR A 349 -15.80 -21.75 -14.88
C THR A 349 -16.40 -22.63 -13.78
#